data_20e2ee38d965fc16bebd9df2f8ef3ad4
#
_entry.id   20e2ee38d965fc16bebd9df2f8ef3ad4
#
_cell.length_a   1.000
_cell.length_b   1.000
_cell.length_c   1.000
_cell.angle_alpha   90.00
_cell.angle_beta   90.00
_cell.angle_gamma   90.00
#
_symmetry.space_group_name_H-M   'P 1'
#
loop_
_entity.id
_entity.type
_entity.pdbx_description
1 polymer ?
#
loop_
_entity_poly.entity_id
_entity_poly.type
_entity_poly.pdbx_seq_one_letter_code
_entity_poly.pdbx_strand_id
1 'polypeptide(L)'
;PESVKKDPELLLKYETAFKENAAEYERLRTLGKSEESLVYYLLSGNTLDIVTTMNARELLTFMKLRTCSRAQWEIRAHAVEALELLRKVAPGIFKYYGPSCFISSCPEGRFCCGRQEEMRKTFSM
;
A
#
# COMPACT_ATOMS: atom_id res chain seq x y z
N PRO A 1 -5.99 6.35 8.07
CA PRO A 1 -6.96 5.23 8.01
C PRO A 1 -8.39 5.74 8.12
N GLU A 2 -9.32 5.08 7.42
CA GLU A 2 -10.74 5.47 7.44
C GLU A 2 -11.38 5.40 8.84
N SER A 3 -10.88 4.51 9.70
CA SER A 3 -11.31 4.41 11.09
C SER A 3 -10.97 5.68 11.89
N VAL A 4 -9.83 6.31 11.61
CA VAL A 4 -9.42 7.58 12.24
C VAL A 4 -10.25 8.74 11.70
N LYS A 5 -10.48 8.79 10.39
CA LYS A 5 -11.27 9.87 9.76
C LYS A 5 -12.72 9.92 10.20
N LYS A 6 -13.30 8.79 10.61
CA LYS A 6 -14.70 8.68 11.06
C LYS A 6 -14.94 9.16 12.48
N ASP A 7 -13.89 9.32 13.27
CA ASP A 7 -13.95 9.77 14.66
C ASP A 7 -13.24 11.12 14.79
N PRO A 8 -13.98 12.22 14.98
CA PRO A 8 -13.40 13.56 15.04
C PRO A 8 -12.40 13.76 16.18
N GLU A 9 -12.61 13.12 17.33
CA GLU A 9 -11.69 13.21 18.47
C GLU A 9 -10.39 12.48 18.16
N LEU A 10 -10.49 11.30 17.58
CA LEU A 10 -9.33 10.51 17.18
C LEU A 10 -8.56 11.18 16.05
N LEU A 11 -9.26 11.79 15.09
CA LEU A 11 -8.63 12.56 14.01
C LEU A 11 -7.85 13.75 14.57
N LEU A 12 -8.44 14.50 15.50
CA LEU A 12 -7.75 15.63 16.13
C LEU A 12 -6.49 15.20 16.88
N LYS A 13 -6.56 14.11 17.63
CA LYS A 13 -5.39 13.54 18.32
C LYS A 13 -4.30 13.12 17.33
N TYR A 14 -4.69 12.49 16.23
CA TYR A 14 -3.79 12.06 15.17
C TYR A 14 -3.07 13.26 14.52
N GLU A 15 -3.82 14.29 14.11
CA GLU A 15 -3.26 15.49 13.52
C GLU A 15 -2.36 16.26 14.48
N THR A 16 -2.74 16.34 15.76
CA THR A 16 -1.94 17.01 16.80
C THR A 16 -0.61 16.28 16.98
N ALA A 17 -0.61 14.96 17.08
CA ALA A 17 0.62 14.17 17.21
C ALA A 17 1.57 14.37 16.01
N PHE A 18 1.04 14.47 14.79
CA PHE A 18 1.86 14.75 13.60
C PHE A 18 2.44 16.17 13.60
N LYS A 19 1.66 17.18 14.01
CA LYS A 19 2.14 18.55 14.12
C LYS A 19 3.24 18.71 15.16
N GLU A 20 3.05 18.13 16.34
CA GLU A 20 4.05 18.15 17.41
C GLU A 20 5.34 17.42 17.00
N ASN A 21 5.21 16.27 16.38
CA ASN A 21 6.34 15.51 15.87
C ASN A 21 7.11 16.27 14.77
N ALA A 22 6.41 16.91 13.83
CA ALA A 22 7.05 17.72 12.80
C ALA A 22 7.79 18.92 13.38
N ALA A 23 7.23 19.59 14.39
CA ALA A 23 7.89 20.70 15.07
C ALA A 23 9.17 20.25 15.80
N GLU A 24 9.11 19.10 16.47
CA GLU A 24 10.29 18.53 17.15
C GLU A 24 11.36 18.06 16.15
N TYR A 25 10.98 17.47 15.03
CA TYR A 25 11.88 17.10 13.94
C TYR A 25 12.66 18.32 13.44
N GLU A 26 11.97 19.43 13.14
CA GLU A 26 12.60 20.66 12.68
C GLU A 26 13.50 21.31 13.76
N ARG A 27 13.09 21.25 15.02
CA ARG A 27 13.93 21.69 16.15
C ARG A 27 15.23 20.92 16.23
N LEU A 28 15.18 19.61 16.13
CA LEU A 28 16.35 18.74 16.17
C LEU A 28 17.26 18.93 14.96
N ARG A 29 16.68 19.14 13.79
CA ARG A 29 17.41 19.47 12.55
C ARG A 29 18.19 20.78 12.72
N THR A 30 17.55 21.80 13.27
CA THR A 30 18.17 23.09 13.54
C THR A 30 19.32 23.00 14.56
N LEU A 31 19.24 22.06 15.49
CA LEU A 31 20.32 21.75 16.44
C LEU A 31 21.48 20.94 15.82
N GLY A 32 21.46 20.70 14.51
CA GLY A 32 22.53 20.00 13.80
C GLY A 32 22.59 18.51 14.04
N LYS A 33 21.46 17.86 14.39
CA LYS A 33 21.40 16.40 14.46
C LYS A 33 21.53 15.80 13.06
N SER A 34 22.24 14.68 12.95
CA SER A 34 22.45 14.02 11.67
C SER A 34 21.16 13.43 11.09
N GLU A 35 21.07 13.36 9.78
CA GLU A 35 19.90 12.77 9.06
C GLU A 35 19.64 11.32 9.49
N GLU A 36 20.70 10.53 9.77
CA GLU A 36 20.58 9.16 10.26
C GLU A 36 19.90 9.09 11.63
N SER A 37 20.11 10.13 12.48
CA SER A 37 19.44 10.23 13.77
C SER A 37 18.00 10.72 13.62
N LEU A 38 17.75 11.63 12.69
CA LEU A 38 16.44 12.23 12.47
C LEU A 38 15.42 11.23 11.91
N VAL A 39 15.86 10.21 11.17
CA VAL A 39 14.95 9.17 10.62
C VAL A 39 14.14 8.46 11.71
N TYR A 40 14.68 8.35 12.93
CA TYR A 40 13.97 7.72 14.07
C TYR A 40 12.81 8.56 14.63
N TYR A 41 12.70 9.82 14.23
CA TYR A 41 11.58 10.70 14.56
C TYR A 41 10.44 10.63 13.55
N LEU A 42 10.62 9.96 12.42
CA LEU A 42 9.56 9.80 11.44
C LEU A 42 8.49 8.84 11.96
N LEU A 43 7.25 9.28 11.95
CA LEU A 43 6.11 8.43 12.31
C LEU A 43 5.77 7.47 11.18
N SER A 44 5.25 6.29 11.52
CA SER A 44 4.86 5.29 10.53
C SER A 44 3.72 5.72 9.58
N GLY A 45 3.06 6.85 9.89
CA GLY A 45 2.08 7.49 9.02
C GLY A 45 2.66 8.52 8.05
N ASN A 46 3.96 8.84 8.14
CA ASN A 46 4.61 9.69 7.15
C ASN A 46 4.63 8.98 5.79
N THR A 47 4.38 9.76 4.75
CA THR A 47 4.39 9.27 3.36
C THR A 47 5.55 9.89 2.59
N LEU A 48 6.01 9.20 1.58
CA LEU A 48 7.00 9.70 0.64
C LEU A 48 6.68 9.17 -0.76
N ASP A 49 7.07 9.95 -1.75
CA ASP A 49 6.97 9.53 -3.14
C ASP A 49 8.12 8.59 -3.47
N ILE A 50 7.79 7.47 -4.12
CA ILE A 50 8.79 6.50 -4.59
C ILE A 50 8.59 6.23 -6.08
N VAL A 51 9.70 6.07 -6.79
CA VAL A 51 9.72 5.55 -8.15
C VAL A 51 10.35 4.17 -8.13
N THR A 52 9.63 3.18 -8.63
CA THR A 52 10.11 1.80 -8.68
C THR A 52 10.16 1.30 -10.13
N THR A 53 11.20 0.54 -10.45
CA THR A 53 11.31 -0.17 -11.73
C THR A 53 11.29 -1.67 -11.47
N MET A 54 10.43 -2.37 -12.18
CA MET A 54 10.27 -3.82 -12.02
C MET A 54 10.22 -4.48 -13.40
N ASN A 55 10.84 -5.64 -13.53
CA ASN A 55 10.60 -6.49 -14.69
C ASN A 55 9.22 -7.18 -14.59
N ALA A 56 8.72 -7.75 -15.68
CA ALA A 56 7.38 -8.33 -15.73
C ALA A 56 7.16 -9.45 -14.70
N ARG A 57 8.19 -10.24 -14.38
CA ARG A 57 8.11 -11.33 -13.38
C ARG A 57 7.96 -10.79 -11.95
N GLU A 58 8.74 -9.79 -11.61
CA GLU A 58 8.65 -9.10 -10.31
C GLU A 58 7.32 -8.39 -10.16
N LEU A 59 6.88 -7.71 -11.23
CA LEU A 59 5.58 -7.05 -11.26
C LEU A 59 4.43 -8.05 -11.08
N LEU A 60 4.51 -9.25 -11.68
CA LEU A 60 3.53 -10.31 -11.44
C LEU A 60 3.49 -10.73 -9.96
N THR A 61 4.65 -10.88 -9.33
CA THR A 61 4.76 -11.23 -7.91
C THR A 61 4.19 -10.10 -7.03
N PHE A 62 4.53 -8.85 -7.34
CA PHE A 62 3.98 -7.69 -6.66
C PHE A 62 2.44 -7.68 -6.75
N MET A 63 1.87 -7.85 -7.95
CA MET A 63 0.43 -7.86 -8.15
C MET A 63 -0.25 -9.01 -7.40
N LYS A 64 0.31 -10.22 -7.40
CA LYS A 64 -0.21 -11.38 -6.65
C LYS A 64 -0.36 -11.06 -5.16
N LEU A 65 0.60 -10.36 -4.58
CA LEU A 65 0.65 -10.07 -3.15
C LEU A 65 -0.14 -8.81 -2.78
N ARG A 66 -0.04 -7.76 -3.60
CA ARG A 66 -0.55 -6.43 -3.22
C ARG A 66 -1.97 -6.15 -3.69
N THR A 67 -2.48 -6.85 -4.70
CA THR A 67 -3.91 -6.77 -5.04
C THR A 67 -4.78 -7.74 -4.22
N CYS A 68 -4.17 -8.60 -3.40
CA CYS A 68 -4.87 -9.50 -2.48
C CYS A 68 -5.71 -8.71 -1.47
N SER A 69 -6.91 -9.20 -1.13
CA SER A 69 -7.79 -8.57 -0.14
C SER A 69 -7.22 -8.54 1.28
N ARG A 70 -6.16 -9.29 1.56
CA ARG A 70 -5.42 -9.28 2.83
C ARG A 70 -4.19 -8.37 2.84
N ALA A 71 -3.87 -7.73 1.71
CA ALA A 71 -2.85 -6.69 1.69
C ALA A 71 -3.33 -5.48 2.50
N GLN A 72 -2.38 -4.71 3.03
CA GLN A 72 -2.69 -3.45 3.70
C GLN A 72 -3.47 -2.55 2.71
N TRP A 73 -4.49 -1.87 3.21
CA TRP A 73 -5.51 -1.20 2.39
C TRP A 73 -4.92 -0.17 1.39
N GLU A 74 -3.91 0.59 1.79
CA GLU A 74 -3.32 1.65 1.00
C GLU A 74 -2.48 1.10 -0.16
N ILE A 75 -1.52 0.22 0.14
CA ILE A 75 -0.71 -0.43 -0.92
C ILE A 75 -1.60 -1.26 -1.86
N ARG A 76 -2.71 -1.81 -1.36
CA ARG A 76 -3.68 -2.52 -2.19
C ARG A 76 -4.37 -1.57 -3.17
N ALA A 77 -4.79 -0.39 -2.71
CA ALA A 77 -5.41 0.61 -3.56
C ALA A 77 -4.48 1.01 -4.71
N HIS A 78 -3.24 1.36 -4.40
CA HIS A 78 -2.23 1.70 -5.39
C HIS A 78 -1.90 0.54 -6.35
N ALA A 79 -1.83 -0.69 -5.85
CA ALA A 79 -1.59 -1.85 -6.71
C ALA A 79 -2.75 -2.14 -7.68
N VAL A 80 -3.99 -1.94 -7.24
CA VAL A 80 -5.17 -2.10 -8.11
C VAL A 80 -5.19 -1.02 -9.18
N GLU A 81 -5.00 0.24 -8.81
CA GLU A 81 -4.91 1.36 -9.74
C GLU A 81 -3.79 1.18 -10.77
N ALA A 82 -2.60 0.80 -10.31
CA ALA A 82 -1.47 0.51 -11.21
C ALA A 82 -1.80 -0.62 -12.19
N LEU A 83 -2.48 -1.68 -11.74
CA LEU A 83 -2.90 -2.78 -12.61
C LEU A 83 -3.92 -2.31 -13.67
N GLU A 84 -4.86 -1.45 -13.30
CA GLU A 84 -5.84 -0.88 -14.23
C GLU A 84 -5.15 -0.06 -15.33
N LEU A 85 -4.15 0.76 -14.95
CA LEU A 85 -3.36 1.53 -15.92
C LEU A 85 -2.56 0.62 -16.84
N LEU A 86 -1.90 -0.40 -16.31
CA LEU A 86 -1.14 -1.38 -17.08
C LEU A 86 -2.02 -2.16 -18.06
N ARG A 87 -3.24 -2.50 -17.67
CA ARG A 87 -4.22 -3.17 -18.54
C ARG A 87 -4.67 -2.30 -19.71
N LYS A 88 -4.72 -0.97 -19.54
CA LYS A 88 -5.00 -0.03 -20.64
C LYS A 88 -3.86 0.01 -21.65
N VAL A 89 -2.61 -0.08 -21.19
CA VAL A 89 -1.41 0.02 -22.04
C VAL A 89 -1.12 -1.30 -22.77
N ALA A 90 -1.22 -2.44 -22.08
CA ALA A 90 -0.88 -3.74 -22.66
C ALA A 90 -1.86 -4.84 -22.17
N PRO A 91 -3.14 -4.81 -22.61
CA PRO A 91 -4.17 -5.74 -22.14
C PRO A 91 -3.84 -7.21 -22.41
N GLY A 92 -3.14 -7.50 -23.52
CA GLY A 92 -2.71 -8.86 -23.86
C GLY A 92 -1.84 -9.54 -22.81
N ILE A 93 -1.07 -8.74 -22.06
CA ILE A 93 -0.18 -9.22 -20.99
C ILE A 93 -0.88 -9.12 -19.63
N PHE A 94 -1.36 -7.93 -19.27
CA PHE A 94 -1.79 -7.62 -17.91
C PHE A 94 -3.21 -8.11 -17.56
N LYS A 95 -3.98 -8.62 -18.52
CA LYS A 95 -5.26 -9.29 -18.26
C LYS A 95 -5.12 -10.51 -17.34
N TYR A 96 -3.94 -11.13 -17.29
CA TYR A 96 -3.65 -12.27 -16.42
C TYR A 96 -3.09 -11.89 -15.05
N TYR A 97 -2.89 -10.59 -14.77
CA TYR A 97 -2.34 -10.12 -13.51
C TYR A 97 -3.46 -9.84 -12.52
N GLY A 98 -3.20 -10.13 -11.24
CA GLY A 98 -4.14 -9.94 -10.15
C GLY A 98 -3.68 -10.70 -8.90
N PRO A 99 -4.54 -10.84 -7.88
CA PRO A 99 -4.21 -11.58 -6.67
C PRO A 99 -3.97 -13.07 -6.98
N SER A 100 -3.20 -13.75 -6.13
CA SER A 100 -2.87 -15.17 -6.34
C SER A 100 -4.10 -16.03 -6.64
N CYS A 101 -5.21 -15.81 -5.94
CA CYS A 101 -6.44 -16.58 -6.11
C CYS A 101 -7.20 -16.27 -7.42
N PHE A 102 -6.87 -15.20 -8.13
CA PHE A 102 -7.35 -14.94 -9.49
C PHE A 102 -6.59 -15.81 -10.51
N ILE A 103 -5.28 -15.94 -10.32
CA ILE A 103 -4.38 -16.62 -11.27
C ILE A 103 -4.38 -18.13 -11.05
N SER A 104 -4.47 -18.57 -9.78
CA SER A 104 -4.38 -19.97 -9.36
C SER A 104 -5.19 -20.22 -8.08
N SER A 105 -4.87 -21.29 -7.34
CA SER A 105 -5.38 -21.47 -5.99
C SER A 105 -4.75 -20.48 -5.00
N CYS A 106 -5.47 -20.20 -3.89
CA CYS A 106 -4.93 -19.35 -2.84
C CYS A 106 -3.78 -20.09 -2.11
N PRO A 107 -2.58 -19.50 -2.02
CA PRO A 107 -1.43 -20.15 -1.37
C PRO A 107 -1.46 -20.04 0.16
N GLU A 108 -2.38 -19.25 0.74
CA GLU A 108 -2.39 -18.88 2.15
C GLU A 108 -2.94 -19.99 3.08
N GLY A 109 -3.39 -21.11 2.56
CA GLY A 109 -3.90 -22.23 3.36
C GLY A 109 -4.93 -21.77 4.41
N ARG A 110 -4.66 -21.99 5.68
CA ARG A 110 -5.53 -21.58 6.81
C ARG A 110 -5.75 -20.07 6.93
N PHE A 111 -4.89 -19.27 6.34
CA PHE A 111 -5.03 -17.81 6.33
C PHE A 111 -5.78 -17.28 5.10
N CYS A 112 -6.34 -18.16 4.28
CA CYS A 112 -7.18 -17.76 3.15
C CYS A 112 -8.35 -16.90 3.64
N CYS A 113 -8.65 -15.81 2.88
CA CYS A 113 -9.78 -14.92 3.19
C CYS A 113 -11.15 -15.50 2.79
N GLY A 114 -11.20 -16.61 2.05
CA GLY A 114 -12.44 -17.21 1.55
C GLY A 114 -13.09 -16.50 0.36
N ARG A 115 -12.54 -15.36 -0.11
CA ARG A 115 -13.14 -14.51 -1.14
C ARG A 115 -12.64 -14.79 -2.56
N GLN A 116 -12.25 -16.03 -2.87
CA GLN A 116 -11.65 -16.36 -4.17
C GLN A 116 -12.56 -16.07 -5.35
N GLU A 117 -13.84 -16.43 -5.27
CA GLU A 117 -14.81 -16.22 -6.35
C GLU A 117 -15.07 -14.73 -6.61
N GLU A 118 -15.20 -13.96 -5.53
CA GLU A 118 -15.34 -12.52 -5.62
C GLU A 118 -14.12 -11.88 -6.30
N MET A 119 -12.90 -12.27 -5.89
CA MET A 119 -11.68 -11.76 -6.49
C MET A 119 -11.57 -12.14 -7.97
N ARG A 120 -11.95 -13.36 -8.34
CA ARG A 120 -11.99 -13.78 -9.75
C ARG A 120 -12.94 -12.90 -10.56
N LYS A 121 -14.13 -12.61 -10.06
CA LYS A 121 -15.08 -11.71 -10.72
C LYS A 121 -14.54 -10.29 -10.83
N THR A 122 -13.98 -9.75 -9.74
CA THR A 122 -13.45 -8.37 -9.69
C THR A 122 -12.30 -8.16 -10.67
N PHE A 123 -11.42 -9.14 -10.83
CA PHE A 123 -10.23 -9.01 -11.69
C PHE A 123 -10.39 -9.60 -13.09
N SER A 124 -11.53 -10.25 -13.41
CA SER A 124 -11.89 -10.60 -14.78
C SER A 124 -12.16 -9.35 -15.60
N MET A 125 -11.63 -9.32 -16.82
CA MET A 125 -11.87 -8.23 -17.79
C MET A 125 -13.07 -8.58 -18.66
#